data_12f9cc041c2f244b0460efbb848fcdff
#
_entry.id   12f9cc041c2f244b0460efbb848fcdff
#
_cell.length_a   1.000
_cell.length_b   1.000
_cell.length_c   1.000
_cell.angle_alpha   90.00
_cell.angle_beta   90.00
_cell.angle_gamma   90.00
#
_symmetry.space_group_name_H-M   'P 1'
#
loop_
_entity.id
_entity.type
_entity.pdbx_description
1 polymer ?
#
loop_
_entity_poly.entity_id
_entity_poly.type
_entity_poly.pdbx_seq_one_letter_code
_entity_poly.pdbx_strand_id
1 'polypeptide(L)'
;WGNSLLRSGKFRCNIFQGVFPKKDTGKDGYKGTCPVNAFEPNGYGLYNCVGNVWEWCQDWFNPDYHRIRPDLSDNPTGPPSGTKRVQRGGSYLCHDSYCNRYRLSARIGNTPDSSGGNLGFRCVRDPA
;
A
#
# COMPACT_ATOMS: atom_id res chain seq x y z
N TRP A 1 7.50 6.82 9.10
CA TRP A 1 8.11 8.08 8.62
C TRP A 1 7.23 9.32 8.84
N GLY A 2 6.22 9.22 9.63
CA GLY A 2 5.33 10.31 9.98
C GLY A 2 4.19 10.53 8.96
N ASN A 3 3.49 11.67 9.07
CA ASN A 3 2.25 11.96 8.36
C ASN A 3 2.42 12.82 7.11
N SER A 4 3.66 13.20 6.76
CA SER A 4 3.93 14.06 5.61
C SER A 4 4.41 13.26 4.40
N LEU A 5 3.84 13.53 3.24
CA LEU A 5 4.30 12.98 1.96
C LEU A 5 5.65 13.55 1.51
N LEU A 6 6.02 14.71 2.07
CA LEU A 6 7.26 15.41 1.75
C LEU A 6 8.19 15.46 2.96
N ARG A 7 9.50 15.32 2.71
CA ARG A 7 10.57 15.63 3.65
C ARG A 7 11.58 16.52 2.95
N SER A 8 11.83 17.71 3.51
CA SER A 8 12.73 18.69 2.92
C SER A 8 12.43 18.96 1.43
N GLY A 9 11.14 19.07 1.08
CA GLY A 9 10.66 19.33 -0.28
C GLY A 9 10.70 18.12 -1.23
N LYS A 10 11.16 16.94 -0.79
CA LYS A 10 11.22 15.71 -1.59
C LYS A 10 10.09 14.76 -1.22
N PHE A 11 9.47 14.14 -2.21
CA PHE A 11 8.49 13.07 -1.99
C PHE A 11 9.12 11.85 -1.33
N ARG A 12 8.33 11.14 -0.54
CA ARG A 12 8.74 9.96 0.22
C ARG A 12 8.14 8.66 -0.30
N CYS A 13 7.31 8.76 -1.32
CA CYS A 13 6.66 7.61 -1.96
C CYS A 13 6.23 7.96 -3.37
N ASN A 14 6.02 6.94 -4.18
CA ASN A 14 5.53 7.05 -5.55
C ASN A 14 4.00 6.98 -5.57
N ILE A 15 3.36 8.14 -5.72
CA ILE A 15 1.90 8.29 -5.86
C ILE A 15 1.60 9.29 -6.97
N PHE A 16 0.37 9.31 -7.47
CA PHE A 16 -0.05 10.26 -8.49
C PHE A 16 0.02 11.70 -7.97
N GLN A 17 0.59 12.62 -8.77
CA GLN A 17 0.70 14.04 -8.43
C GLN A 17 0.23 14.92 -9.56
N GLY A 18 -0.71 15.81 -9.27
CA GLY A 18 -1.23 16.76 -10.25
C GLY A 18 -2.73 16.72 -10.36
N VAL A 19 -3.27 16.57 -11.57
CA VAL A 19 -4.72 16.59 -11.81
C VAL A 19 -5.19 15.22 -12.22
N PHE A 20 -5.66 14.44 -11.24
CA PHE A 20 -6.12 13.06 -11.47
C PHE A 20 -7.42 13.03 -12.30
N PRO A 21 -7.56 12.14 -13.27
CA PRO A 21 -6.54 11.24 -13.87
C PRO A 21 -5.81 11.87 -15.07
N LYS A 22 -6.00 13.16 -15.34
CA LYS A 22 -5.64 13.82 -16.59
C LYS A 22 -4.14 14.08 -16.76
N LYS A 23 -3.45 14.46 -15.68
CA LYS A 23 -2.05 14.88 -15.76
C LYS A 23 -1.30 14.53 -14.48
N ASP A 24 -0.48 13.50 -14.57
CA ASP A 24 0.54 13.24 -13.57
C ASP A 24 1.77 14.10 -13.86
N THR A 25 2.20 14.86 -12.86
CA THR A 25 3.37 15.75 -12.99
C THR A 25 4.69 15.03 -12.73
N GLY A 26 4.67 13.82 -12.13
CA GLY A 26 5.87 13.05 -11.81
C GLY A 26 6.85 13.76 -10.88
N LYS A 27 6.35 14.59 -9.94
CA LYS A 27 7.20 15.34 -9.00
C LYS A 27 7.98 14.46 -8.03
N ASP A 28 7.55 13.21 -7.84
CA ASP A 28 8.28 12.20 -7.07
C ASP A 28 9.42 11.54 -7.86
N GLY A 29 9.53 11.85 -9.16
CA GLY A 29 10.51 11.32 -10.09
C GLY A 29 9.95 10.24 -11.04
N TYR A 30 8.69 9.84 -10.89
CA TYR A 30 8.11 8.70 -11.63
C TYR A 30 6.70 9.02 -12.13
N LYS A 31 6.28 8.38 -13.22
CA LYS A 31 4.91 8.43 -13.77
C LYS A 31 4.25 7.04 -13.84
N GLY A 32 4.95 6.02 -13.44
CA GLY A 32 4.52 4.64 -13.37
C GLY A 32 5.16 4.00 -12.16
N THR A 33 5.48 2.73 -12.22
CA THR A 33 6.23 2.05 -11.14
C THR A 33 7.65 2.60 -11.03
N CYS A 34 8.21 2.53 -9.83
CA CYS A 34 9.60 2.87 -9.55
C CYS A 34 10.38 1.64 -9.05
N PRO A 35 11.73 1.70 -9.05
CA PRO A 35 12.54 0.68 -8.39
C PRO A 35 12.16 0.48 -6.92
N VAL A 36 12.26 -0.75 -6.42
CA VAL A 36 11.84 -1.09 -5.06
C VAL A 36 12.56 -0.32 -3.95
N ASN A 37 13.74 0.19 -4.24
CA ASN A 37 14.58 0.98 -3.33
C ASN A 37 14.67 2.47 -3.72
N ALA A 38 13.71 2.98 -4.49
CA ALA A 38 13.73 4.38 -4.97
C ALA A 38 13.60 5.42 -3.86
N PHE A 39 12.98 5.07 -2.75
CA PHE A 39 12.77 5.95 -1.60
C PHE A 39 13.43 5.35 -0.35
N GLU A 40 13.66 6.19 0.65
CA GLU A 40 14.23 5.77 1.93
C GLU A 40 13.34 4.71 2.62
N PRO A 41 13.91 3.68 3.24
CA PRO A 41 13.17 2.69 3.97
C PRO A 41 12.55 3.28 5.24
N ASN A 42 11.57 2.60 5.81
CA ASN A 42 11.04 2.93 7.13
C ASN A 42 11.99 2.47 8.25
N GLY A 43 11.62 2.71 9.52
CA GLY A 43 12.42 2.32 10.69
C GLY A 43 12.65 0.80 10.85
N TYR A 44 11.94 -0.02 10.08
CA TYR A 44 12.13 -1.49 10.04
C TYR A 44 12.94 -1.95 8.83
N GLY A 45 13.52 -1.04 8.05
CA GLY A 45 14.26 -1.35 6.83
C GLY A 45 13.38 -1.72 5.63
N LEU A 46 12.07 -1.49 5.69
CA LEU A 46 11.13 -1.84 4.61
C LEU A 46 10.95 -0.67 3.64
N TYR A 47 11.10 -0.96 2.36
CA TYR A 47 10.93 -0.02 1.26
C TYR A 47 9.49 -0.03 0.74
N ASN A 48 9.03 1.10 0.20
CA ASN A 48 7.78 1.25 -0.57
C ASN A 48 6.53 0.63 0.08
N CYS A 49 6.41 0.68 1.41
CA CYS A 49 5.17 0.27 2.09
C CYS A 49 3.97 1.18 1.77
N VAL A 50 4.23 2.29 1.07
CA VAL A 50 3.25 3.28 0.64
C VAL A 50 3.55 3.68 -0.80
N GLY A 51 2.53 3.63 -1.65
CA GLY A 51 2.65 3.96 -3.08
C GLY A 51 3.30 2.84 -3.91
N ASN A 52 3.75 3.17 -5.08
CA ASN A 52 4.32 2.29 -6.10
C ASN A 52 3.29 1.28 -6.62
N VAL A 53 3.12 0.15 -5.97
CA VAL A 53 2.10 -0.86 -6.32
C VAL A 53 1.32 -1.29 -5.08
N TRP A 54 0.06 -1.64 -5.25
CA TRP A 54 -0.70 -2.33 -4.24
C TRP A 54 -0.03 -3.66 -3.92
N GLU A 55 0.06 -3.99 -2.64
CA GLU A 55 0.65 -5.25 -2.20
C GLU A 55 -0.41 -6.20 -1.66
N TRP A 56 -0.41 -7.41 -2.21
CA TRP A 56 -1.21 -8.51 -1.71
C TRP A 56 -0.77 -8.91 -0.30
N CYS A 57 -1.75 -9.09 0.58
CA CYS A 57 -1.55 -9.69 1.90
C CYS A 57 -2.14 -11.10 1.91
N GLN A 58 -1.63 -11.92 2.81
CA GLN A 58 -2.11 -13.29 3.02
C GLN A 58 -3.54 -13.34 3.57
N ASP A 59 -3.97 -12.31 4.28
CA ASP A 59 -5.26 -12.24 4.96
C ASP A 59 -6.43 -12.24 4.00
N TRP A 60 -7.49 -12.93 4.36
CA TRP A 60 -8.81 -12.70 3.76
C TRP A 60 -9.34 -11.32 4.18
N PHE A 61 -10.02 -10.66 3.28
CA PHE A 61 -10.57 -9.33 3.53
C PHE A 61 -11.93 -9.41 4.20
N ASN A 62 -12.08 -8.72 5.33
CA ASN A 62 -13.35 -8.42 5.97
C ASN A 62 -13.31 -6.96 6.43
N PRO A 63 -14.26 -6.09 6.02
CA PRO A 63 -14.27 -4.69 6.40
C PRO A 63 -14.46 -4.47 7.89
N ASP A 64 -15.14 -5.39 8.58
CA ASP A 64 -15.46 -5.30 10.00
C ASP A 64 -14.50 -6.08 10.91
N TYR A 65 -13.42 -6.64 10.35
CA TYR A 65 -12.48 -7.50 11.11
C TYR A 65 -11.98 -6.85 12.40
N HIS A 66 -11.65 -5.56 12.35
CA HIS A 66 -11.18 -4.83 13.53
C HIS A 66 -12.25 -4.61 14.61
N ARG A 67 -13.53 -4.68 14.25
CA ARG A 67 -14.65 -4.57 15.19
C ARG A 67 -14.95 -5.88 15.88
N ILE A 68 -14.83 -6.98 15.14
CA ILE A 68 -15.15 -8.32 15.65
C ILE A 68 -13.98 -8.99 16.38
N ARG A 69 -12.77 -8.47 16.23
CA ARG A 69 -11.53 -8.98 16.85
C ARG A 69 -10.73 -7.80 17.43
N PRO A 70 -11.18 -7.21 18.57
CA PRO A 70 -10.51 -6.08 19.19
C PRO A 70 -9.15 -6.44 19.82
N ASP A 71 -8.89 -7.71 20.05
CA ASP A 71 -7.68 -8.29 20.66
C ASP A 71 -6.56 -8.62 19.66
N LEU A 72 -6.50 -7.94 18.53
CA LEU A 72 -5.55 -8.17 17.42
C LEU A 72 -4.09 -7.78 17.72
N SER A 73 -3.63 -7.92 18.93
CA SER A 73 -2.30 -7.45 19.33
C SER A 73 -1.17 -8.40 18.95
N ASP A 74 -1.45 -9.68 18.70
CA ASP A 74 -0.42 -10.69 18.46
C ASP A 74 -0.70 -11.47 17.16
N ASN A 75 0.21 -11.31 16.17
CA ASN A 75 0.25 -12.01 14.87
C ASN A 75 -1.13 -12.31 14.25
N PRO A 76 -1.95 -11.29 13.96
CA PRO A 76 -3.29 -11.49 13.42
C PRO A 76 -3.22 -12.15 12.03
N THR A 77 -3.92 -13.27 11.87
CA THR A 77 -3.95 -14.04 10.61
C THR A 77 -5.10 -13.66 9.68
N GLY A 78 -5.95 -12.74 10.13
CA GLY A 78 -7.17 -12.38 9.41
C GLY A 78 -8.32 -13.40 9.60
N PRO A 79 -9.45 -13.21 8.91
CA PRO A 79 -10.55 -14.18 8.91
C PRO A 79 -10.11 -15.54 8.38
N PRO A 80 -10.72 -16.64 8.86
CA PRO A 80 -10.33 -18.00 8.42
C PRO A 80 -10.67 -18.29 6.96
N SER A 81 -11.62 -17.54 6.38
CA SER A 81 -12.03 -17.68 4.98
C SER A 81 -12.59 -16.37 4.42
N GLY A 82 -12.69 -16.29 3.10
CA GLY A 82 -13.26 -15.13 2.41
C GLY A 82 -13.22 -15.32 0.90
N THR A 83 -13.74 -14.33 0.17
CA THR A 83 -13.73 -14.29 -1.30
C THR A 83 -12.71 -13.31 -1.86
N LYS A 84 -12.17 -12.43 -1.01
CA LYS A 84 -11.19 -11.41 -1.38
C LYS A 84 -9.98 -11.46 -0.46
N ARG A 85 -8.80 -11.25 -1.01
CA ARG A 85 -7.57 -11.03 -0.25
C ARG A 85 -7.36 -9.55 0.01
N VAL A 86 -6.71 -9.23 1.11
CA VAL A 86 -6.35 -7.86 1.47
C VAL A 86 -5.28 -7.33 0.51
N GLN A 87 -5.42 -6.07 0.11
CA GLN A 87 -4.38 -5.28 -0.53
C GLN A 87 -4.11 -4.02 0.29
N ARG A 88 -2.85 -3.60 0.35
CA ARG A 88 -2.41 -2.44 1.13
C ARG A 88 -1.42 -1.58 0.37
N GLY A 89 -1.16 -0.38 0.93
CA GLY A 89 -0.12 0.54 0.51
C GLY A 89 -0.53 1.54 -0.57
N GLY A 90 -1.57 1.28 -1.33
CA GLY A 90 -1.87 2.09 -2.51
C GLY A 90 -0.88 1.88 -3.64
N SER A 91 -0.96 2.69 -4.68
CA SER A 91 -0.09 2.59 -5.85
C SER A 91 0.24 3.96 -6.43
N TYR A 92 1.08 3.99 -7.48
CA TYR A 92 1.37 5.20 -8.25
C TYR A 92 0.14 5.85 -8.87
N LEU A 93 -1.00 5.16 -8.93
CA LEU A 93 -2.29 5.70 -9.39
C LEU A 93 -3.13 6.32 -8.27
N CYS A 94 -2.68 6.27 -7.01
CA CYS A 94 -3.43 6.83 -5.90
C CYS A 94 -3.18 8.33 -5.75
N HIS A 95 -4.28 9.09 -5.61
CA HIS A 95 -4.29 10.53 -5.40
C HIS A 95 -5.31 10.87 -4.31
N ASP A 96 -5.08 11.91 -3.53
CA ASP A 96 -5.94 12.31 -2.42
C ASP A 96 -7.38 12.61 -2.83
N SER A 97 -7.58 13.18 -4.01
CA SER A 97 -8.91 13.49 -4.55
C SER A 97 -9.72 12.28 -5.03
N TYR A 98 -9.07 11.11 -5.19
CA TYR A 98 -9.74 9.91 -5.74
C TYR A 98 -9.50 8.67 -4.88
N CYS A 99 -8.26 8.38 -4.53
CA CYS A 99 -7.86 7.15 -3.84
C CYS A 99 -6.87 7.46 -2.71
N ASN A 100 -7.36 8.00 -1.61
CA ASN A 100 -6.53 8.26 -0.43
C ASN A 100 -6.19 6.97 0.34
N ARG A 101 -5.95 5.85 -0.38
CA ARG A 101 -5.71 4.52 0.20
C ARG A 101 -4.24 4.16 0.34
N TYR A 102 -3.34 5.08 0.02
CA TYR A 102 -1.92 4.98 0.38
C TYR A 102 -1.66 5.24 1.88
N ARG A 103 -2.68 5.64 2.65
CA ARG A 103 -2.57 5.76 4.11
C ARG A 103 -2.32 4.40 4.76
N LEU A 104 -1.48 4.37 5.79
CA LEU A 104 -1.09 3.14 6.49
C LEU A 104 -2.28 2.34 7.05
N SER A 105 -3.35 3.01 7.46
CA SER A 105 -4.56 2.35 7.96
C SER A 105 -5.46 1.77 6.87
N ALA A 106 -5.26 2.18 5.61
CA ALA A 106 -6.15 1.77 4.53
C ALA A 106 -5.95 0.31 4.13
N ARG A 107 -7.06 -0.38 3.91
CA ARG A 107 -7.15 -1.74 3.42
C ARG A 107 -8.24 -1.82 2.36
N ILE A 108 -8.03 -2.62 1.33
CA ILE A 108 -9.06 -2.98 0.37
C ILE A 108 -9.05 -4.49 0.17
N GLY A 109 -10.13 -5.02 -0.42
CA GLY A 109 -10.20 -6.42 -0.81
C GLY A 109 -10.35 -6.55 -2.30
N ASN A 110 -9.61 -7.49 -2.88
CA ASN A 110 -9.76 -7.87 -4.28
C ASN A 110 -9.75 -9.39 -4.43
N THR A 111 -10.35 -9.90 -5.52
CA THR A 111 -10.41 -11.34 -5.78
C THR A 111 -9.01 -11.86 -6.10
N PRO A 112 -8.63 -13.07 -5.64
CA PRO A 112 -7.25 -13.58 -5.76
C PRO A 112 -6.75 -13.74 -7.20
N ASP A 113 -7.66 -13.88 -8.15
CA ASP A 113 -7.42 -14.01 -9.59
C ASP A 113 -7.24 -12.67 -10.31
N SER A 114 -7.35 -11.54 -9.60
CA SER A 114 -7.16 -10.21 -10.17
C SER A 114 -5.69 -9.92 -10.42
N SER A 115 -5.40 -9.32 -11.56
CA SER A 115 -4.07 -8.82 -11.92
C SER A 115 -4.14 -7.37 -12.41
N GLY A 116 -3.01 -6.67 -12.41
CA GLY A 116 -2.90 -5.31 -12.90
C GLY A 116 -1.48 -4.78 -12.82
N GLY A 117 -1.18 -3.77 -13.65
CA GLY A 117 0.15 -3.15 -13.69
C GLY A 117 0.55 -2.38 -12.42
N ASN A 118 -0.38 -2.22 -11.49
CA ASN A 118 -0.17 -1.57 -10.21
C ASN A 118 -0.38 -2.51 -9.00
N LEU A 119 -0.28 -3.82 -9.23
CA LEU A 119 -0.36 -4.86 -8.19
C LEU A 119 0.99 -5.58 -8.07
N GLY A 120 1.35 -5.92 -6.83
CA GLY A 120 2.56 -6.66 -6.51
C GLY A 120 2.44 -7.37 -5.17
N PHE A 121 3.55 -7.91 -4.69
CA PHE A 121 3.64 -8.59 -3.40
C PHE A 121 5.06 -8.55 -2.86
N ARG A 122 5.21 -8.84 -1.59
CA ARG A 122 6.51 -9.13 -0.97
C ARG A 122 6.42 -10.41 -0.15
N CYS A 123 7.48 -11.21 -0.18
CA CYS A 123 7.57 -12.42 0.62
C CYS A 123 8.12 -12.10 2.01
N VAL A 124 7.64 -12.85 2.98
CA VAL A 124 8.17 -12.88 4.35
C VAL A 124 8.46 -14.33 4.73
N ARG A 125 9.36 -14.53 5.69
CA ARG A 125 9.64 -15.85 6.30
C ARG A 125 9.79 -15.66 7.79
N ASP A 126 9.46 -16.70 8.55
CA ASP A 126 9.75 -16.73 9.97
C ASP A 126 11.28 -16.73 10.20
N PRO A 127 11.75 -16.14 11.30
CA PRO A 127 13.15 -16.26 11.70
C PRO A 127 13.54 -17.74 11.82
N ALA A 128 14.79 -18.02 11.46
CA ALA A 128 15.35 -19.36 11.64
C ALA A 128 15.56 -19.65 13.13
#